data_2fe3e35bfb6c952cab9e20e82893864f
#
_entry.id   2fe3e35bfb6c952cab9e20e82893864f
#
_cell.length_a   1.000
_cell.length_b   1.000
_cell.length_c   1.000
_cell.angle_alpha   90.00
_cell.angle_beta   90.00
_cell.angle_gamma   90.00
#
_symmetry.space_group_name_H-M   'P 1'
#
loop_
_entity.id
_entity.type
_entity.pdbx_description
1 polymer ?
#
loop_
_entity_poly.entity_id
_entity_poly.type
_entity_poly.pdbx_seq_one_letter_code
_entity_poly.pdbx_strand_id
1 'polypeptide(L)'
;MVPGPPISPQMRGRADAPLISRCYPGHSWLAAAIPLEARRFRVVHPPLAQTLADAGAELVDEKPQVEIAPVRELRGDAPVAIVSLDAPTPDVDSRWRRAATRLAGSVRVRTEAAFVSARLRRLGYGHSSVLTWDLAQDFNVVEVHGEAAGGIAERLPRHAVVVARRSAVGTTALVSAVADASRAADAPISFGVPSMREAVLVALGDTGVLRVAVGPARRQLQRQAAALAQLQAARAAELDPACIPWPIASGRSGLADWALEGRLPGIRPEPALSARVLADCLDFLAALHCSRSSGDPERSLADDAELIAAVCDGERSHAVSRVAERISAEVAQLPRGFAHGDFFRGNLLVVGGRLAGVVDWDAAGPGRLPLLDLLHLRHMAKHLPADRDWGLTVVQHLLPWARAGADELTRGFCRRLGIEPSPTTLESLVVAYWLERLAYQLATYADRTEREVWLERNVDEVLRAVAA
;
A
#
# COMPACT_ATOMS: atom_id res chain seq x y z
N MET A 1 -0.56 -7.75 10.21
CA MET A 1 0.36 -8.12 9.12
C MET A 1 -0.48 -8.39 7.88
N VAL A 2 -0.57 -7.44 6.94
CA VAL A 2 -1.09 -7.75 5.61
C VAL A 2 0.12 -8.23 4.83
N PRO A 3 0.26 -9.53 4.54
CA PRO A 3 1.27 -9.96 3.61
C PRO A 3 0.92 -9.33 2.26
N GLY A 4 1.89 -8.72 1.57
CA GLY A 4 1.71 -8.25 0.20
C GLY A 4 1.05 -9.31 -0.69
N PRO A 5 0.39 -8.93 -1.79
CA PRO A 5 -0.39 -9.83 -2.62
C PRO A 5 0.39 -11.08 -3.05
N PRO A 6 -0.23 -12.26 -3.14
CA PRO A 6 0.41 -13.43 -3.71
C PRO A 6 0.82 -13.09 -5.14
N ILE A 7 2.07 -13.39 -5.45
CA ILE A 7 2.59 -13.28 -6.81
C ILE A 7 1.76 -14.23 -7.70
N SER A 8 1.21 -13.68 -8.78
CA SER A 8 0.39 -14.45 -9.75
C SER A 8 1.14 -15.69 -10.27
N PRO A 9 0.46 -16.86 -10.50
CA PRO A 9 1.09 -17.99 -11.18
C PRO A 9 1.57 -17.70 -12.60
N GLN A 10 1.01 -16.69 -13.28
CA GLN A 10 1.55 -16.24 -14.57
C GLN A 10 2.92 -15.58 -14.41
N MET A 11 3.21 -14.98 -13.24
CA MET A 11 4.56 -14.55 -12.91
C MET A 11 5.48 -15.73 -12.58
N ARG A 12 4.95 -16.91 -12.23
CA ARG A 12 5.77 -18.13 -12.05
C ARG A 12 6.37 -18.65 -13.35
N GLY A 13 5.67 -18.44 -14.50
CA GLY A 13 6.16 -18.81 -15.84
C GLY A 13 7.14 -17.82 -16.46
N ARG A 14 7.28 -16.62 -15.89
CA ARG A 14 8.21 -15.59 -16.34
C ARG A 14 9.42 -15.51 -15.37
N ALA A 15 10.20 -16.56 -15.30
CA ALA A 15 11.42 -16.60 -14.49
C ALA A 15 12.41 -15.48 -14.84
N ASP A 16 12.27 -14.88 -16.04
CA ASP A 16 13.13 -13.82 -16.56
C ASP A 16 12.54 -12.39 -16.47
N ALA A 17 11.32 -12.22 -15.94
CA ALA A 17 10.78 -10.88 -15.76
C ALA A 17 11.57 -10.15 -14.65
N PRO A 18 12.09 -8.95 -14.92
CA PRO A 18 12.85 -8.21 -13.92
C PRO A 18 12.00 -7.90 -12.69
N LEU A 19 12.64 -7.91 -11.54
CA LEU A 19 12.06 -7.65 -10.22
C LEU A 19 11.14 -6.43 -10.16
N ILE A 20 11.50 -5.41 -10.91
CA ILE A 20 10.80 -4.13 -11.00
C ILE A 20 9.30 -4.30 -11.25
N SER A 21 8.90 -5.34 -12.02
CA SER A 21 7.48 -5.63 -12.29
C SER A 21 6.75 -6.30 -11.14
N ARG A 22 7.48 -6.81 -10.15
CA ARG A 22 6.93 -7.63 -9.06
C ARG A 22 6.84 -6.89 -7.73
N CYS A 23 7.56 -5.77 -7.62
CA CYS A 23 7.78 -5.17 -6.32
C CYS A 23 6.59 -4.37 -5.82
N TYR A 24 6.01 -3.47 -6.53
CA TYR A 24 4.83 -2.70 -6.10
C TYR A 24 4.39 -1.77 -7.24
N PRO A 25 3.11 -1.47 -7.39
CA PRO A 25 2.61 -0.59 -8.45
C PRO A 25 3.18 0.82 -8.41
N GLY A 26 3.78 1.23 -7.30
CA GLY A 26 4.28 2.60 -7.12
C GLY A 26 5.70 2.88 -7.55
N HIS A 27 6.58 1.89 -7.57
CA HIS A 27 8.02 2.01 -7.86
C HIS A 27 8.74 3.17 -7.14
N SER A 28 8.27 3.56 -5.95
CA SER A 28 8.76 4.77 -5.25
C SER A 28 10.23 4.67 -4.79
N TRP A 29 10.79 3.47 -4.75
CA TRP A 29 12.23 3.25 -4.56
C TRP A 29 13.10 4.00 -5.58
N LEU A 30 12.54 4.33 -6.76
CA LEU A 30 13.21 5.17 -7.76
C LEU A 30 13.64 6.52 -7.17
N ALA A 31 12.92 7.06 -6.20
CA ALA A 31 13.31 8.30 -5.53
C ALA A 31 14.71 8.21 -4.88
N ALA A 32 15.10 7.03 -4.40
CA ALA A 32 16.42 6.78 -3.82
C ALA A 32 17.51 6.46 -4.88
N ALA A 33 17.10 6.05 -6.09
CA ALA A 33 17.99 5.58 -7.13
C ALA A 33 18.33 6.65 -8.19
N ILE A 34 17.34 7.48 -8.58
CA ILE A 34 17.51 8.41 -9.69
C ILE A 34 18.11 9.75 -9.23
N PRO A 35 18.99 10.36 -10.03
CA PRO A 35 19.48 11.72 -9.76
C PRO A 35 18.34 12.75 -9.83
N LEU A 36 18.42 13.77 -8.97
CA LEU A 36 17.42 14.85 -8.88
C LEU A 36 17.17 15.56 -10.22
N GLU A 37 18.22 15.77 -10.97
CA GLU A 37 18.21 16.51 -12.25
C GLU A 37 17.82 15.64 -13.46
N ALA A 38 17.72 14.31 -13.29
CA ALA A 38 17.48 13.42 -14.41
C ALA A 38 16.05 13.61 -14.97
N ARG A 39 15.96 13.72 -16.29
CA ARG A 39 14.69 13.84 -17.04
C ARG A 39 14.61 12.85 -18.20
N ARG A 40 15.75 12.41 -18.75
CA ARG A 40 15.83 11.55 -19.94
C ARG A 40 16.24 10.14 -19.55
N PHE A 41 15.39 9.16 -19.84
CA PHE A 41 15.53 7.79 -19.41
C PHE A 41 15.43 6.81 -20.58
N ARG A 42 16.34 5.86 -20.64
CA ARG A 42 16.17 4.62 -21.40
C ARG A 42 15.73 3.52 -20.43
N VAL A 43 14.58 2.92 -20.68
CA VAL A 43 14.00 1.88 -19.81
C VAL A 43 13.55 0.70 -20.64
N VAL A 44 14.10 -0.47 -20.35
CA VAL A 44 13.74 -1.70 -21.07
C VAL A 44 12.44 -2.34 -20.57
N HIS A 45 12.03 -2.00 -19.34
CA HIS A 45 10.88 -2.61 -18.69
C HIS A 45 9.60 -1.76 -18.81
N PRO A 46 8.54 -2.22 -19.57
CA PRO A 46 7.39 -1.37 -19.87
C PRO A 46 6.64 -0.80 -18.65
N PRO A 47 6.31 -1.54 -17.59
CA PRO A 47 5.65 -0.98 -16.41
C PRO A 47 6.45 0.12 -15.72
N LEU A 48 7.78 0.00 -15.68
CA LEU A 48 8.63 1.02 -15.11
C LEU A 48 8.75 2.23 -16.03
N ALA A 49 8.80 2.02 -17.35
CA ALA A 49 8.77 3.09 -18.34
C ALA A 49 7.48 3.92 -18.18
N GLN A 50 6.33 3.26 -18.02
CA GLN A 50 5.05 3.95 -17.77
C GLN A 50 5.11 4.74 -16.45
N THR A 51 5.61 4.15 -15.37
CA THR A 51 5.77 4.84 -14.07
C THR A 51 6.60 6.13 -14.21
N LEU A 52 7.69 6.08 -14.95
CA LEU A 52 8.56 7.24 -15.16
C LEU A 52 7.90 8.27 -16.07
N ALA A 53 7.22 7.84 -17.13
CA ALA A 53 6.46 8.74 -18.01
C ALA A 53 5.35 9.47 -17.21
N ASP A 54 4.60 8.76 -16.37
CA ASP A 54 3.58 9.32 -15.48
C ASP A 54 4.17 10.31 -14.46
N ALA A 55 5.43 10.12 -14.08
CA ALA A 55 6.16 11.06 -13.23
C ALA A 55 6.68 12.30 -13.99
N GLY A 56 6.59 12.31 -15.32
CA GLY A 56 7.04 13.40 -16.18
C GLY A 56 8.46 13.23 -16.72
N ALA A 57 8.95 11.99 -16.81
CA ALA A 57 10.23 11.67 -17.46
C ALA A 57 10.05 11.59 -18.99
N GLU A 58 11.10 11.98 -19.72
CA GLU A 58 11.22 11.77 -21.15
C GLU A 58 11.88 10.41 -21.42
N LEU A 59 11.15 9.52 -22.10
CA LEU A 59 11.67 8.22 -22.51
C LEU A 59 12.42 8.35 -23.85
N VAL A 60 13.69 7.94 -23.89
CA VAL A 60 14.56 8.12 -25.04
C VAL A 60 15.42 6.89 -25.30
N ASP A 61 15.74 6.65 -26.57
CA ASP A 61 16.70 5.61 -26.96
C ASP A 61 18.13 6.10 -27.09
N GLU A 62 18.31 7.40 -27.33
CA GLU A 62 19.61 8.02 -27.55
C GLU A 62 19.92 9.05 -26.45
N LYS A 63 21.19 9.07 -26.04
CA LYS A 63 21.72 9.99 -25.03
C LYS A 63 20.87 10.06 -23.75
N PRO A 64 20.51 8.92 -23.12
CA PRO A 64 19.80 8.93 -21.86
C PRO A 64 20.72 9.49 -20.73
N GLN A 65 20.09 10.11 -19.74
CA GLN A 65 20.78 10.48 -18.50
C GLN A 65 20.84 9.30 -17.53
N VAL A 66 19.80 8.45 -17.58
CA VAL A 66 19.70 7.22 -16.77
C VAL A 66 19.28 6.07 -17.67
N GLU A 67 19.96 4.95 -17.55
CA GLU A 67 19.61 3.69 -18.22
C GLU A 67 19.16 2.67 -17.17
N ILE A 68 17.96 2.11 -17.33
CA ILE A 68 17.37 1.10 -16.45
C ILE A 68 17.11 -0.15 -17.29
N ALA A 69 17.92 -1.17 -17.07
CA ALA A 69 17.87 -2.41 -17.84
C ALA A 69 18.48 -3.59 -17.08
N PRO A 70 18.15 -4.84 -17.44
CA PRO A 70 18.95 -6.00 -17.05
C PRO A 70 20.41 -5.80 -17.45
N VAL A 71 21.34 -6.31 -16.65
CA VAL A 71 22.79 -6.07 -16.87
C VAL A 71 23.29 -6.48 -18.25
N ARG A 72 22.67 -7.50 -18.87
CA ARG A 72 23.00 -7.99 -20.23
C ARG A 72 22.54 -7.04 -21.34
N GLU A 73 21.56 -6.19 -21.06
CA GLU A 73 20.93 -5.29 -22.03
C GLU A 73 21.39 -3.83 -21.88
N LEU A 74 22.28 -3.56 -20.91
CA LEU A 74 22.87 -2.24 -20.73
C LEU A 74 23.76 -1.89 -21.91
N ARG A 75 23.53 -0.74 -22.52
CA ARG A 75 24.39 -0.14 -23.56
C ARG A 75 25.60 0.52 -22.94
N GLY A 76 25.46 1.07 -21.73
CA GLY A 76 26.53 1.70 -20.98
C GLY A 76 26.92 3.09 -21.47
N ASP A 77 26.03 3.78 -22.18
CA ASP A 77 26.25 5.14 -22.69
C ASP A 77 25.68 6.22 -21.74
N ALA A 78 24.81 5.86 -20.83
CA ALA A 78 24.25 6.76 -19.83
C ALA A 78 25.26 7.10 -18.70
N PRO A 79 25.19 8.31 -18.10
CA PRO A 79 25.95 8.65 -16.90
C PRO A 79 25.59 7.81 -15.67
N VAL A 80 24.35 7.31 -15.61
CA VAL A 80 23.82 6.49 -14.52
C VAL A 80 23.17 5.23 -15.08
N ALA A 81 23.54 4.09 -14.53
CA ALA A 81 22.90 2.80 -14.81
C ALA A 81 22.25 2.23 -13.55
N ILE A 82 21.03 1.69 -13.71
CA ILE A 82 20.27 1.04 -12.64
C ILE A 82 19.94 -0.38 -13.07
N VAL A 83 20.30 -1.35 -12.24
CA VAL A 83 20.05 -2.78 -12.46
C VAL A 83 19.31 -3.35 -11.26
N SER A 84 18.17 -3.95 -11.50
CA SER A 84 17.42 -4.66 -10.45
C SER A 84 17.80 -6.13 -10.39
N LEU A 85 17.77 -6.68 -9.19
CA LEU A 85 18.09 -8.07 -8.88
C LEU A 85 16.98 -8.69 -8.05
N ASP A 86 16.65 -9.94 -8.31
CA ASP A 86 15.56 -10.66 -7.66
C ASP A 86 15.99 -11.99 -7.04
N ALA A 87 15.48 -12.28 -5.85
CA ALA A 87 15.52 -13.62 -5.30
C ALA A 87 14.19 -14.34 -5.60
N PRO A 88 14.22 -15.59 -6.09
CA PRO A 88 12.99 -16.34 -6.32
C PRO A 88 12.18 -16.45 -5.03
N THR A 89 10.86 -16.21 -5.15
CA THR A 89 9.93 -16.36 -4.03
C THR A 89 9.76 -17.83 -3.73
N PRO A 90 10.00 -18.30 -2.50
CA PRO A 90 9.83 -19.71 -2.17
C PRO A 90 8.33 -20.06 -2.18
N ASP A 91 7.97 -21.02 -3.04
CA ASP A 91 6.67 -21.68 -3.02
C ASP A 91 6.83 -22.99 -2.24
N VAL A 92 6.78 -22.90 -0.89
CA VAL A 92 7.08 -24.06 -0.05
C VAL A 92 6.21 -24.05 1.21
N ASP A 93 5.48 -25.12 1.43
CA ASP A 93 4.53 -25.28 2.54
C ASP A 93 5.16 -25.38 3.94
N SER A 94 6.43 -25.75 4.07
CA SER A 94 7.06 -25.88 5.38
C SER A 94 7.84 -24.66 5.83
N ARG A 95 7.72 -24.31 7.12
CA ARG A 95 8.40 -23.16 7.74
C ARG A 95 9.94 -23.24 7.59
N TRP A 96 10.52 -24.43 7.72
CA TRP A 96 11.95 -24.65 7.60
C TRP A 96 12.46 -24.53 6.16
N ARG A 97 11.72 -25.08 5.20
CA ARG A 97 12.05 -24.94 3.78
C ARG A 97 11.96 -23.48 3.35
N ARG A 98 10.94 -22.75 3.82
CA ARG A 98 10.82 -21.30 3.58
C ARG A 98 12.03 -20.53 4.10
N ALA A 99 12.52 -20.85 5.31
CA ALA A 99 13.70 -20.21 5.88
C ALA A 99 14.97 -20.52 5.06
N ALA A 100 15.18 -21.77 4.68
CA ALA A 100 16.33 -22.19 3.86
C ALA A 100 16.31 -21.54 2.47
N THR A 101 15.15 -21.49 1.81
CA THR A 101 15.01 -20.86 0.49
C THR A 101 15.20 -19.32 0.58
N ARG A 102 14.79 -18.70 1.70
CA ARG A 102 15.07 -17.28 1.97
C ARG A 102 16.55 -17.01 2.07
N LEU A 103 17.28 -17.83 2.84
CA LEU A 103 18.73 -17.70 2.99
C LEU A 103 19.44 -17.87 1.66
N ALA A 104 19.13 -18.91 0.90
CA ALA A 104 19.70 -19.14 -0.42
C ALA A 104 19.42 -18.00 -1.40
N GLY A 105 18.18 -17.47 -1.39
CA GLY A 105 17.80 -16.30 -2.19
C GLY A 105 18.58 -15.06 -1.84
N SER A 106 18.79 -14.79 -0.55
CA SER A 106 19.57 -13.63 -0.09
C SER A 106 21.05 -13.74 -0.44
N VAL A 107 21.64 -14.92 -0.34
CA VAL A 107 23.01 -15.17 -0.77
C VAL A 107 23.14 -14.94 -2.27
N ARG A 108 22.18 -15.42 -3.06
CA ARG A 108 22.13 -15.19 -4.51
C ARG A 108 22.08 -13.70 -4.85
N VAL A 109 21.16 -12.95 -4.26
CA VAL A 109 21.02 -11.50 -4.49
C VAL A 109 22.32 -10.75 -4.20
N ARG A 110 23.02 -11.08 -3.10
CA ARG A 110 24.32 -10.49 -2.76
C ARG A 110 25.39 -10.83 -3.78
N THR A 111 25.47 -12.09 -4.17
CA THR A 111 26.47 -12.55 -5.16
C THR A 111 26.22 -11.89 -6.51
N GLU A 112 24.98 -11.83 -6.96
CA GLU A 112 24.59 -11.16 -8.20
C GLU A 112 24.86 -9.65 -8.13
N ALA A 113 24.58 -8.97 -7.01
CA ALA A 113 24.89 -7.55 -6.83
C ALA A 113 26.40 -7.27 -6.96
N ALA A 114 27.24 -8.11 -6.35
CA ALA A 114 28.70 -8.00 -6.49
C ALA A 114 29.16 -8.22 -7.93
N PHE A 115 28.61 -9.22 -8.62
CA PHE A 115 28.91 -9.50 -10.03
C PHE A 115 28.49 -8.34 -10.93
N VAL A 116 27.25 -7.83 -10.75
CA VAL A 116 26.71 -6.69 -11.49
C VAL A 116 27.59 -5.45 -11.28
N SER A 117 27.94 -5.15 -10.03
CA SER A 117 28.83 -4.01 -9.70
C SER A 117 30.20 -4.13 -10.38
N ALA A 118 30.78 -5.34 -10.42
CA ALA A 118 32.02 -5.59 -11.11
C ALA A 118 31.89 -5.39 -12.64
N ARG A 119 30.77 -5.82 -13.24
CA ARG A 119 30.51 -5.60 -14.66
C ARG A 119 30.29 -4.13 -14.99
N LEU A 120 29.54 -3.40 -14.16
CA LEU A 120 29.32 -1.96 -14.32
C LEU A 120 30.63 -1.18 -14.26
N ARG A 121 31.56 -1.55 -13.36
CA ARG A 121 32.90 -0.95 -13.34
C ARG A 121 33.64 -1.15 -14.65
N ARG A 122 33.52 -2.32 -15.28
CA ARG A 122 34.13 -2.56 -16.62
C ARG A 122 33.50 -1.71 -17.73
N LEU A 123 32.25 -1.29 -17.56
CA LEU A 123 31.58 -0.34 -18.46
C LEU A 123 31.88 1.12 -18.14
N GLY A 124 32.82 1.38 -17.21
CA GLY A 124 33.29 2.71 -16.87
C GLY A 124 32.49 3.44 -15.79
N TYR A 125 31.68 2.74 -15.03
CA TYR A 125 31.01 3.31 -13.84
C TYR A 125 31.95 3.20 -12.65
N GLY A 126 32.47 4.35 -12.18
CA GLY A 126 33.44 4.42 -11.08
C GLY A 126 32.81 4.29 -9.69
N HIS A 127 31.53 4.57 -9.56
CA HIS A 127 30.78 4.55 -8.28
C HIS A 127 29.58 3.66 -8.38
N SER A 128 29.34 2.83 -7.36
CA SER A 128 28.14 2.02 -7.25
C SER A 128 27.58 2.04 -5.84
N SER A 129 26.28 2.04 -5.73
CA SER A 129 25.53 1.85 -4.50
C SER A 129 24.54 0.70 -4.68
N VAL A 130 24.29 -0.05 -3.63
CA VAL A 130 23.29 -1.13 -3.64
C VAL A 130 22.18 -0.76 -2.68
N LEU A 131 20.96 -0.64 -3.20
CA LEU A 131 19.75 -0.50 -2.40
C LEU A 131 19.20 -1.90 -2.17
N THR A 132 18.94 -2.26 -0.93
CA THR A 132 18.36 -3.57 -0.60
C THR A 132 17.15 -3.43 0.28
N TRP A 133 16.16 -4.35 0.12
CA TRP A 133 15.01 -4.42 1.01
C TRP A 133 14.51 -5.86 1.16
N ASP A 134 13.84 -6.11 2.28
CA ASP A 134 13.19 -7.38 2.57
C ASP A 134 11.67 -7.21 2.65
N LEU A 135 10.97 -7.96 1.82
CA LEU A 135 9.49 -8.00 1.81
C LEU A 135 8.91 -8.98 2.84
N ALA A 136 9.76 -9.74 3.53
CA ALA A 136 9.29 -10.80 4.42
C ALA A 136 8.88 -10.31 5.81
N GLN A 137 9.30 -9.11 6.19
CA GLN A 137 8.91 -8.48 7.45
C GLN A 137 7.88 -7.39 7.19
N ASP A 138 7.08 -7.05 8.19
CA ASP A 138 6.03 -6.04 8.12
C ASP A 138 6.51 -4.64 7.75
N PHE A 139 7.81 -4.46 7.79
CA PHE A 139 8.49 -3.25 7.41
C PHE A 139 9.50 -3.58 6.32
N ASN A 140 9.33 -2.98 5.14
CA ASN A 140 10.35 -3.01 4.13
C ASN A 140 11.48 -2.10 4.59
N VAL A 141 12.57 -2.67 5.01
CA VAL A 141 13.78 -1.93 5.36
C VAL A 141 14.60 -1.76 4.09
N VAL A 142 14.95 -0.53 3.80
CA VAL A 142 15.93 -0.21 2.77
C VAL A 142 17.25 0.09 3.43
N GLU A 143 18.29 -0.61 2.98
CA GLU A 143 19.67 -0.30 3.31
C GLU A 143 20.35 0.27 2.06
N VAL A 144 20.99 1.40 2.21
CA VAL A 144 21.83 2.00 1.17
C VAL A 144 23.26 1.66 1.50
N HIS A 145 23.90 0.87 0.63
CA HIS A 145 25.28 0.46 0.81
C HIS A 145 26.18 1.20 -0.19
N GLY A 146 27.16 1.91 0.33
CA GLY A 146 28.29 2.43 -0.45
C GLY A 146 29.36 1.36 -0.69
N GLU A 147 30.44 1.72 -1.40
CA GLU A 147 31.56 0.81 -1.73
C GLU A 147 32.22 0.14 -0.50
N ALA A 148 32.04 0.68 0.70
CA ALA A 148 32.62 0.21 1.95
C ALA A 148 31.63 -0.60 2.81
N ALA A 149 30.60 -1.21 2.24
CA ALA A 149 29.59 -1.96 2.98
C ALA A 149 30.12 -3.23 3.65
N GLY A 150 30.92 -3.06 4.68
CA GLY A 150 31.10 -4.06 5.71
C GLY A 150 29.97 -3.92 6.70
N GLY A 151 29.02 -4.86 6.76
CA GLY A 151 27.97 -4.81 7.74
C GLY A 151 26.57 -5.28 7.32
N ILE A 152 26.44 -5.87 6.15
CA ILE A 152 25.16 -6.47 5.68
C ILE A 152 24.74 -7.71 6.51
N ALA A 153 25.40 -8.01 7.62
CA ALA A 153 25.34 -9.32 8.25
C ALA A 153 24.00 -9.68 8.88
N GLU A 154 23.11 -8.72 9.19
CA GLU A 154 21.96 -9.01 10.06
C GLU A 154 20.60 -9.12 9.35
N ARG A 155 20.48 -8.75 8.08
CA ARG A 155 19.22 -8.83 7.35
C ARG A 155 19.39 -9.54 6.01
N LEU A 156 18.46 -10.44 5.70
CA LEU A 156 18.48 -11.25 4.50
C LEU A 156 17.73 -10.53 3.37
N PRO A 157 18.39 -9.73 2.50
CA PRO A 157 17.70 -8.99 1.45
C PRO A 157 17.11 -9.97 0.43
N ARG A 158 15.88 -9.71 0.00
CA ARG A 158 15.24 -10.43 -1.09
C ARG A 158 15.34 -9.70 -2.41
N HIS A 159 15.54 -8.41 -2.31
CA HIS A 159 15.55 -7.51 -3.46
C HIS A 159 16.74 -6.58 -3.35
N ALA A 160 17.37 -6.32 -4.46
CA ALA A 160 18.44 -5.35 -4.56
C ALA A 160 18.35 -4.58 -5.87
N VAL A 161 18.74 -3.31 -5.81
CA VAL A 161 18.95 -2.47 -6.99
C VAL A 161 20.36 -1.93 -6.94
N VAL A 162 21.14 -2.20 -7.98
CA VAL A 162 22.48 -1.63 -8.13
C VAL A 162 22.35 -0.34 -8.92
N VAL A 163 22.76 0.77 -8.31
CA VAL A 163 22.83 2.09 -8.91
C VAL A 163 24.29 2.41 -9.16
N ALA A 164 24.70 2.51 -10.42
CA ALA A 164 26.06 2.82 -10.79
C ALA A 164 26.16 4.18 -11.47
N ARG A 165 27.21 4.95 -11.19
CA ARG A 165 27.42 6.30 -11.68
C ARG A 165 28.83 6.46 -12.21
N ARG A 166 29.02 7.29 -13.26
CA ARG A 166 30.32 7.64 -13.79
C ARG A 166 31.06 8.68 -12.93
N SER A 167 30.30 9.53 -12.23
CA SER A 167 30.83 10.53 -11.31
C SER A 167 30.24 10.40 -9.91
N ALA A 168 30.96 10.82 -8.88
CA ALA A 168 30.56 10.77 -7.48
C ALA A 168 29.44 11.75 -7.13
N VAL A 169 29.13 12.70 -8.00
CA VAL A 169 28.22 13.82 -7.72
C VAL A 169 26.80 13.50 -8.19
N GLY A 170 25.83 13.65 -7.30
CA GLY A 170 24.41 13.64 -7.65
C GLY A 170 23.53 13.38 -6.43
N THR A 171 22.81 14.40 -6.01
CA THR A 171 21.71 14.27 -5.03
C THR A 171 20.58 13.49 -5.67
N THR A 172 20.00 12.55 -4.94
CA THR A 172 18.79 11.84 -5.38
C THR A 172 17.52 12.61 -4.99
N ALA A 173 16.40 12.28 -5.61
CA ALA A 173 15.11 12.88 -5.27
C ALA A 173 14.75 12.65 -3.78
N LEU A 174 15.08 11.47 -3.23
CA LEU A 174 14.85 11.16 -1.81
C LEU A 174 15.68 12.06 -0.89
N VAL A 175 16.98 12.22 -1.17
CA VAL A 175 17.87 13.06 -0.33
C VAL A 175 17.42 14.51 -0.36
N SER A 176 17.00 15.02 -1.54
CA SER A 176 16.44 16.36 -1.66
C SER A 176 15.14 16.52 -0.87
N ALA A 177 14.20 15.56 -0.99
CA ALA A 177 12.94 15.58 -0.26
C ALA A 177 13.16 15.57 1.27
N VAL A 178 14.11 14.76 1.76
CA VAL A 178 14.49 14.73 3.19
C VAL A 178 15.03 16.08 3.65
N ALA A 179 15.92 16.70 2.86
CA ALA A 179 16.49 18.01 3.21
C ALA A 179 15.40 19.11 3.24
N ASP A 180 14.47 19.11 2.27
CA ASP A 180 13.36 20.04 2.21
C ASP A 180 12.40 19.87 3.40
N ALA A 181 12.03 18.62 3.70
CA ALA A 181 11.16 18.28 4.81
C ALA A 181 11.77 18.62 6.18
N SER A 182 13.08 18.37 6.35
CA SER A 182 13.79 18.72 7.59
C SER A 182 13.83 20.21 7.83
N ARG A 183 14.01 21.03 6.77
CA ARG A 183 13.90 22.50 6.89
C ARG A 183 12.50 22.95 7.25
N ALA A 184 11.48 22.35 6.66
CA ALA A 184 10.08 22.68 6.93
C ALA A 184 9.65 22.31 8.36
N ALA A 185 10.19 21.25 8.92
CA ALA A 185 9.89 20.79 10.27
C ALA A 185 10.76 21.44 11.35
N ASP A 186 11.80 22.19 10.97
CA ASP A 186 12.88 22.65 11.86
C ASP A 186 13.44 21.48 12.72
N ALA A 187 13.59 20.33 12.10
CA ALA A 187 13.97 19.08 12.76
C ALA A 187 15.32 18.57 12.23
N PRO A 188 16.19 18.06 13.11
CA PRO A 188 17.44 17.46 12.68
C PRO A 188 17.15 16.23 11.81
N ILE A 189 18.03 15.99 10.82
CA ILE A 189 17.93 14.80 9.97
C ILE A 189 18.34 13.57 10.78
N SER A 190 17.35 12.91 11.38
CA SER A 190 17.49 11.55 11.88
C SER A 190 16.93 10.62 10.79
N PHE A 191 17.81 9.96 10.07
CA PHE A 191 17.46 9.25 8.86
C PHE A 191 17.15 7.78 9.13
N GLY A 192 15.89 7.40 9.05
CA GLY A 192 15.46 6.01 9.01
C GLY A 192 14.48 5.79 7.85
N VAL A 193 14.70 4.76 7.04
CA VAL A 193 13.76 4.37 5.98
C VAL A 193 13.06 3.07 6.38
N PRO A 194 11.90 3.14 7.07
CA PRO A 194 11.22 1.94 7.56
C PRO A 194 10.45 1.19 6.48
N SER A 195 10.13 1.81 5.35
CA SER A 195 9.35 1.18 4.28
C SER A 195 9.67 1.77 2.91
N MET A 196 9.57 0.94 1.86
CA MET A 196 9.65 1.33 0.44
C MET A 196 8.57 0.63 -0.39
N ARG A 197 7.36 0.61 0.08
CA ARG A 197 6.21 0.07 -0.68
C ARG A 197 5.73 1.07 -1.74
N GLU A 198 4.45 1.45 -1.67
CA GLU A 198 3.87 2.47 -2.56
C GLU A 198 4.59 3.81 -2.41
N ALA A 199 4.95 4.18 -1.16
CA ALA A 199 5.79 5.33 -0.87
C ALA A 199 7.03 4.92 -0.07
N VAL A 200 8.12 5.67 -0.23
CA VAL A 200 9.26 5.61 0.70
C VAL A 200 8.86 6.37 1.96
N LEU A 201 8.89 5.68 3.11
CA LEU A 201 8.64 6.30 4.41
C LEU A 201 9.98 6.63 5.08
N VAL A 202 10.13 7.86 5.56
CA VAL A 202 11.30 8.32 6.29
C VAL A 202 10.86 8.90 7.63
N ALA A 203 11.39 8.38 8.72
CA ALA A 203 11.18 8.97 10.04
C ALA A 203 12.14 10.16 10.23
N LEU A 204 11.60 11.34 10.55
CA LEU A 204 12.34 12.54 10.91
C LEU A 204 12.29 12.72 12.43
N GLY A 205 13.20 12.03 13.12
CA GLY A 205 13.22 12.00 14.58
C GLY A 205 11.88 11.56 15.18
N ASP A 206 11.45 12.25 16.23
CA ASP A 206 10.12 12.07 16.84
C ASP A 206 9.08 13.06 16.30
N THR A 207 9.47 13.92 15.38
CA THR A 207 8.65 15.05 14.90
C THR A 207 7.73 14.65 13.77
N GLY A 208 8.22 13.87 12.81
CA GLY A 208 7.46 13.65 11.58
C GLY A 208 7.74 12.35 10.85
N VAL A 209 6.82 12.01 9.95
CA VAL A 209 6.94 10.95 8.97
C VAL A 209 6.86 11.58 7.58
N LEU A 210 7.93 11.47 6.82
CA LEU A 210 8.01 11.90 5.43
C LEU A 210 7.63 10.72 4.52
N ARG A 211 6.69 10.95 3.63
CA ARG A 211 6.31 10.04 2.54
C ARG A 211 6.85 10.60 1.23
N VAL A 212 7.53 9.78 0.45
CA VAL A 212 8.07 10.15 -0.87
C VAL A 212 7.55 9.16 -1.90
N ALA A 213 6.91 9.65 -2.95
CA ALA A 213 6.24 8.83 -3.95
C ALA A 213 6.65 9.21 -5.38
N VAL A 214 6.75 8.20 -6.26
CA VAL A 214 7.05 8.35 -7.69
C VAL A 214 5.96 7.65 -8.51
N GLY A 215 5.58 8.22 -9.65
CA GLY A 215 4.61 7.62 -10.56
C GLY A 215 3.20 7.49 -9.95
N PRO A 216 2.52 6.33 -10.14
CA PRO A 216 1.14 6.12 -9.67
C PRO A 216 0.95 6.32 -8.15
N ALA A 217 1.96 6.02 -7.33
CA ALA A 217 1.91 6.22 -5.88
C ALA A 217 1.72 7.68 -5.45
N ARG A 218 1.99 8.64 -6.33
CA ARG A 218 1.73 10.06 -6.10
C ARG A 218 0.24 10.33 -5.85
N ARG A 219 -0.65 9.58 -6.52
CA ARG A 219 -2.10 9.71 -6.31
C ARG A 219 -2.51 9.32 -4.90
N GLN A 220 -1.91 8.27 -4.34
CA GLN A 220 -2.16 7.85 -2.95
C GLN A 220 -1.68 8.92 -1.98
N LEU A 221 -0.47 9.46 -2.19
CA LEU A 221 0.06 10.56 -1.40
C LEU A 221 -0.85 11.79 -1.42
N GLN A 222 -1.38 12.15 -2.59
CA GLN A 222 -2.29 13.29 -2.77
C GLN A 222 -3.64 13.03 -2.08
N ARG A 223 -4.21 11.81 -2.19
CA ARG A 223 -5.44 11.43 -1.50
C ARG A 223 -5.29 11.51 0.00
N GLN A 224 -4.21 10.96 0.56
CA GLN A 224 -3.94 11.07 2.00
C GLN A 224 -3.86 12.53 2.45
N ALA A 225 -3.12 13.37 1.74
CA ALA A 225 -3.00 14.78 2.07
C ALA A 225 -4.36 15.50 2.01
N ALA A 226 -5.19 15.19 1.00
CA ALA A 226 -6.52 15.76 0.86
C ALA A 226 -7.46 15.30 2.00
N ALA A 227 -7.45 14.01 2.36
CA ALA A 227 -8.25 13.47 3.45
C ALA A 227 -7.89 14.12 4.80
N LEU A 228 -6.60 14.23 5.11
CA LEU A 228 -6.14 14.89 6.33
C LEU A 228 -6.51 16.38 6.37
N ALA A 229 -6.39 17.09 5.24
CA ALA A 229 -6.80 18.49 5.15
C ALA A 229 -8.31 18.66 5.35
N GLN A 230 -9.13 17.78 4.79
CA GLN A 230 -10.59 17.78 5.01
C GLN A 230 -10.95 17.57 6.48
N LEU A 231 -10.32 16.59 7.15
CA LEU A 231 -10.56 16.33 8.57
C LEU A 231 -10.16 17.52 9.44
N GLN A 232 -9.05 18.17 9.14
CA GLN A 232 -8.66 19.39 9.84
C GLN A 232 -9.65 20.54 9.63
N ALA A 233 -10.13 20.73 8.40
CA ALA A 233 -11.11 21.77 8.08
C ALA A 233 -12.48 21.52 8.75
N ALA A 234 -12.89 20.25 8.85
CA ALA A 234 -14.17 19.86 9.43
C ALA A 234 -14.26 20.13 10.93
N ARG A 235 -13.13 20.31 11.63
CA ARG A 235 -13.06 20.55 13.10
C ARG A 235 -14.08 19.67 13.84
N ALA A 236 -14.04 18.37 13.58
CA ALA A 236 -14.96 17.42 14.21
C ALA A 236 -14.81 17.52 15.74
N ALA A 237 -15.79 18.11 16.41
CA ALA A 237 -15.70 18.45 17.84
C ALA A 237 -15.52 17.22 18.74
N GLU A 238 -15.89 16.04 18.24
CA GLU A 238 -15.78 14.78 18.97
C GLU A 238 -14.56 13.94 18.57
N LEU A 239 -13.86 14.29 17.48
CA LEU A 239 -12.70 13.56 17.01
C LEU A 239 -11.44 14.09 17.67
N ASP A 240 -10.73 13.25 18.42
CA ASP A 240 -9.47 13.63 19.06
C ASP A 240 -8.40 13.92 17.99
N PRO A 241 -8.00 15.18 17.80
CA PRO A 241 -7.01 15.55 16.80
C PRO A 241 -5.63 14.91 17.08
N ALA A 242 -5.36 14.52 18.32
CA ALA A 242 -4.12 13.84 18.68
C ALA A 242 -4.03 12.41 18.10
N CYS A 243 -5.16 11.82 17.70
CA CYS A 243 -5.21 10.51 17.05
C CYS A 243 -5.00 10.55 15.54
N ILE A 244 -4.85 11.72 14.92
CA ILE A 244 -4.75 11.88 13.46
C ILE A 244 -3.43 12.58 13.12
N PRO A 245 -2.64 12.09 12.13
CA PRO A 245 -1.46 12.79 11.66
C PRO A 245 -1.86 14.18 11.11
N TRP A 246 -1.16 15.22 11.50
CA TRP A 246 -1.39 16.54 10.90
C TRP A 246 -0.38 16.80 9.78
N PRO A 247 -0.79 17.38 8.65
CA PRO A 247 0.12 17.76 7.59
C PRO A 247 1.01 18.92 8.05
N ILE A 248 2.31 18.78 7.84
CA ILE A 248 3.32 19.80 8.18
C ILE A 248 3.74 20.54 6.91
N ALA A 249 4.13 19.81 5.86
CA ALA A 249 4.59 20.36 4.60
C ALA A 249 4.45 19.34 3.47
N SER A 250 4.49 19.82 2.23
CA SER A 250 4.56 18.97 1.05
C SER A 250 5.33 19.69 -0.06
N GLY A 251 5.81 18.93 -1.04
CA GLY A 251 6.56 19.49 -2.16
C GLY A 251 6.91 18.46 -3.21
N ARG A 252 7.80 18.88 -4.12
CA ARG A 252 8.32 18.06 -5.20
C ARG A 252 9.83 18.13 -5.28
N SER A 253 10.48 16.99 -5.42
CA SER A 253 11.92 16.85 -5.59
C SER A 253 12.19 15.98 -6.81
N GLY A 254 12.62 16.61 -7.91
CA GLY A 254 12.81 15.92 -9.19
C GLY A 254 11.52 15.29 -9.72
N LEU A 255 11.51 13.97 -9.88
CA LEU A 255 10.35 13.18 -10.32
C LEU A 255 9.50 12.65 -9.15
N ALA A 256 9.88 12.93 -7.90
CA ALA A 256 9.17 12.50 -6.72
C ALA A 256 8.33 13.62 -6.11
N ASP A 257 7.11 13.32 -5.69
CA ASP A 257 6.33 14.16 -4.77
C ASP A 257 6.57 13.69 -3.35
N TRP A 258 6.52 14.61 -2.38
CA TRP A 258 6.66 14.27 -0.97
C TRP A 258 5.64 14.99 -0.09
N ALA A 259 5.29 14.37 1.03
CA ALA A 259 4.49 14.97 2.08
C ALA A 259 5.07 14.59 3.45
N LEU A 260 5.11 15.57 4.34
CA LEU A 260 5.53 15.43 5.72
C LEU A 260 4.30 15.57 6.62
N GLU A 261 4.09 14.58 7.47
CA GLU A 261 3.03 14.53 8.47
C GLU A 261 3.61 14.38 9.89
N GLY A 262 2.89 14.85 10.88
CA GLY A 262 3.26 14.68 12.28
C GLY A 262 3.31 13.22 12.69
N ARG A 263 4.35 12.84 13.42
CA ARG A 263 4.50 11.48 13.94
C ARG A 263 3.57 11.29 15.13
N LEU A 264 2.72 10.27 15.06
CA LEU A 264 1.88 9.88 16.19
C LEU A 264 2.65 8.96 17.15
N PRO A 265 2.39 9.08 18.47
CA PRO A 265 3.00 8.22 19.46
C PRO A 265 2.39 6.80 19.43
N GLY A 266 3.13 5.85 19.95
CA GLY A 266 2.63 4.51 20.20
C GLY A 266 3.23 3.44 19.32
N ILE A 267 2.75 2.23 19.54
CA ILE A 267 3.14 1.01 18.83
C ILE A 267 1.89 0.33 18.27
N ARG A 268 2.06 -0.52 17.28
CA ARG A 268 0.95 -1.35 16.78
C ARG A 268 0.42 -2.27 17.87
N PRO A 269 -0.90 -2.41 18.02
CA PRO A 269 -1.48 -3.29 19.03
C PRO A 269 -1.16 -4.77 18.76
N GLU A 270 -1.26 -5.58 19.79
CA GLU A 270 -1.18 -7.04 19.72
C GLU A 270 -2.21 -7.60 18.70
N PRO A 271 -2.02 -8.83 18.18
CA PRO A 271 -2.93 -9.44 17.21
C PRO A 271 -4.40 -9.45 17.63
N ALA A 272 -4.69 -9.68 18.91
CA ALA A 272 -6.03 -9.54 19.47
C ALA A 272 -6.16 -8.18 20.16
N LEU A 273 -7.07 -7.34 19.69
CA LEU A 273 -7.38 -6.08 20.36
C LEU A 273 -8.04 -6.34 21.71
N SER A 274 -7.59 -5.67 22.76
CA SER A 274 -8.28 -5.69 24.04
C SER A 274 -9.67 -5.04 23.94
N ALA A 275 -10.59 -5.41 24.81
CA ALA A 275 -11.94 -4.82 24.84
C ALA A 275 -11.89 -3.28 24.95
N ARG A 276 -10.90 -2.76 25.68
CA ARG A 276 -10.71 -1.31 25.84
C ARG A 276 -10.27 -0.63 24.56
N VAL A 277 -9.27 -1.18 23.86
CA VAL A 277 -8.82 -0.64 22.56
C VAL A 277 -9.95 -0.73 21.54
N LEU A 278 -10.72 -1.84 21.53
CA LEU A 278 -11.85 -1.98 20.65
C LEU A 278 -12.93 -0.91 20.92
N ALA A 279 -13.23 -0.62 22.20
CA ALA A 279 -14.17 0.46 22.55
C ALA A 279 -13.65 1.82 22.07
N ASP A 280 -12.37 2.14 22.28
CA ASP A 280 -11.75 3.37 21.79
C ASP A 280 -11.84 3.46 20.25
N CYS A 281 -11.64 2.35 19.53
CA CYS A 281 -11.80 2.29 18.08
C CYS A 281 -13.24 2.60 17.64
N LEU A 282 -14.24 2.05 18.32
CA LEU A 282 -15.65 2.31 18.01
C LEU A 282 -16.03 3.77 18.29
N ASP A 283 -15.51 4.35 19.36
CA ASP A 283 -15.70 5.76 19.69
C ASP A 283 -15.08 6.65 18.62
N PHE A 284 -13.85 6.35 18.22
CA PHE A 284 -13.16 7.06 17.14
C PHE A 284 -13.91 6.96 15.80
N LEU A 285 -14.34 5.75 15.39
CA LEU A 285 -15.06 5.54 14.14
C LEU A 285 -16.42 6.26 14.13
N ALA A 286 -17.14 6.28 15.25
CA ALA A 286 -18.40 7.02 15.33
C ALA A 286 -18.17 8.52 15.18
N ALA A 287 -17.19 9.09 15.88
CA ALA A 287 -16.82 10.50 15.75
C ALA A 287 -16.36 10.83 14.32
N LEU A 288 -15.55 9.94 13.69
CA LEU A 288 -15.10 10.09 12.33
C LEU A 288 -16.27 10.13 11.33
N HIS A 289 -17.18 9.16 11.42
CA HIS A 289 -18.32 9.07 10.54
C HIS A 289 -19.28 10.27 10.68
N CYS A 290 -19.50 10.76 11.91
CA CYS A 290 -20.30 11.94 12.19
C CYS A 290 -19.59 13.27 11.90
N SER A 291 -18.30 13.26 11.53
CA SER A 291 -17.59 14.48 11.18
C SER A 291 -18.29 15.17 9.99
N ARG A 292 -18.43 16.52 10.06
CA ARG A 292 -19.12 17.32 9.05
C ARG A 292 -18.35 17.46 7.73
N SER A 293 -17.59 16.46 7.35
CA SER A 293 -16.93 16.43 6.07
C SER A 293 -17.96 16.15 4.98
N SER A 294 -18.36 17.19 4.25
CA SER A 294 -19.28 17.11 3.13
C SER A 294 -18.58 16.63 1.87
N GLY A 295 -19.22 15.82 1.07
CA GLY A 295 -18.76 15.38 -0.25
C GLY A 295 -19.38 14.07 -0.64
N ASP A 296 -19.40 13.81 -1.94
CA ASP A 296 -19.79 12.51 -2.47
C ASP A 296 -18.62 11.51 -2.34
N PRO A 297 -18.91 10.21 -2.29
CA PRO A 297 -17.87 9.19 -2.32
C PRO A 297 -17.11 9.27 -3.65
N GLU A 298 -15.82 8.93 -3.63
CA GLU A 298 -14.98 8.87 -4.86
C GLU A 298 -15.59 7.90 -5.89
N ARG A 299 -16.25 6.83 -5.43
CA ARG A 299 -16.96 5.85 -6.25
C ARG A 299 -18.27 5.46 -5.60
N SER A 300 -19.29 5.26 -6.42
CA SER A 300 -20.54 4.65 -6.00
C SER A 300 -20.45 3.12 -5.97
N LEU A 301 -21.44 2.44 -5.40
CA LEU A 301 -21.53 0.97 -5.49
C LEU A 301 -21.72 0.49 -6.93
N ALA A 302 -22.28 1.30 -7.81
CA ALA A 302 -22.39 1.00 -9.23
C ALA A 302 -21.02 1.02 -9.91
N ASP A 303 -20.19 2.05 -9.65
CA ASP A 303 -18.82 2.13 -10.16
C ASP A 303 -17.96 0.96 -9.65
N ASP A 304 -18.13 0.56 -8.39
CA ASP A 304 -17.45 -0.59 -7.82
C ASP A 304 -17.88 -1.90 -8.50
N ALA A 305 -19.18 -2.04 -8.78
CA ALA A 305 -19.70 -3.19 -9.52
C ALA A 305 -19.19 -3.25 -10.97
N GLU A 306 -19.06 -2.12 -11.65
CA GLU A 306 -18.50 -2.04 -12.99
C GLU A 306 -17.03 -2.52 -13.03
N LEU A 307 -16.23 -2.12 -12.05
CA LEU A 307 -14.84 -2.59 -11.92
C LEU A 307 -14.77 -4.11 -11.73
N ILE A 308 -15.67 -4.69 -10.93
CA ILE A 308 -15.73 -6.14 -10.71
C ILE A 308 -16.25 -6.83 -11.97
N ALA A 309 -17.31 -6.30 -12.59
CA ALA A 309 -17.92 -6.84 -13.79
C ALA A 309 -16.94 -6.87 -14.98
N ALA A 310 -16.04 -5.89 -15.07
CA ALA A 310 -15.05 -5.79 -16.14
C ALA A 310 -14.06 -6.97 -16.18
N VAL A 311 -13.91 -7.70 -15.06
CA VAL A 311 -13.01 -8.87 -14.96
C VAL A 311 -13.77 -10.20 -14.91
N CYS A 312 -15.10 -10.17 -14.97
CA CYS A 312 -15.99 -11.31 -14.96
C CYS A 312 -16.47 -11.66 -16.36
N ASP A 313 -16.91 -12.91 -16.57
CA ASP A 313 -17.70 -13.30 -17.74
C ASP A 313 -19.12 -12.71 -17.69
N GLY A 314 -19.89 -12.88 -18.78
CA GLY A 314 -21.19 -12.24 -18.93
C GLY A 314 -22.21 -12.60 -17.85
N GLU A 315 -22.25 -13.84 -17.35
CA GLU A 315 -23.21 -14.28 -16.34
C GLU A 315 -22.84 -13.71 -14.95
N ARG A 316 -21.56 -13.83 -14.57
CA ARG A 316 -21.04 -13.25 -13.32
C ARG A 316 -21.19 -11.72 -13.32
N SER A 317 -20.87 -11.07 -14.44
CA SER A 317 -21.00 -9.63 -14.62
C SER A 317 -22.44 -9.16 -14.35
N HIS A 318 -23.43 -9.80 -14.97
CA HIS A 318 -24.84 -9.50 -14.73
C HIS A 318 -25.27 -9.76 -13.28
N ALA A 319 -24.77 -10.84 -12.65
CA ALA A 319 -25.10 -11.14 -11.27
C ALA A 319 -24.54 -10.09 -10.30
N VAL A 320 -23.30 -9.63 -10.50
CA VAL A 320 -22.68 -8.55 -9.72
C VAL A 320 -23.48 -7.25 -9.86
N SER A 321 -23.85 -6.87 -11.07
CA SER A 321 -24.66 -5.65 -11.33
C SER A 321 -26.01 -5.70 -10.62
N ARG A 322 -26.76 -6.82 -10.73
CA ARG A 322 -28.04 -6.97 -10.04
C ARG A 322 -27.92 -6.89 -8.51
N VAL A 323 -26.86 -7.50 -7.95
CA VAL A 323 -26.59 -7.40 -6.50
C VAL A 323 -26.30 -5.95 -6.12
N ALA A 324 -25.48 -5.23 -6.89
CA ALA A 324 -25.15 -3.84 -6.61
C ALA A 324 -26.38 -2.92 -6.69
N GLU A 325 -27.27 -3.11 -7.69
CA GLU A 325 -28.53 -2.37 -7.81
C GLU A 325 -29.42 -2.59 -6.60
N ARG A 326 -29.65 -3.86 -6.21
CA ARG A 326 -30.43 -4.21 -5.02
C ARG A 326 -29.87 -3.55 -3.76
N ILE A 327 -28.57 -3.75 -3.51
CA ILE A 327 -27.90 -3.22 -2.32
C ILE A 327 -27.93 -1.69 -2.31
N SER A 328 -27.72 -1.04 -3.44
CA SER A 328 -27.79 0.43 -3.56
C SER A 328 -29.16 0.96 -3.11
N ALA A 329 -30.25 0.28 -3.51
CA ALA A 329 -31.61 0.65 -3.08
C ALA A 329 -31.81 0.44 -1.58
N GLU A 330 -31.35 -0.70 -1.03
CA GLU A 330 -31.48 -1.04 0.39
C GLU A 330 -30.73 -0.10 1.33
N VAL A 331 -29.55 0.40 0.91
CA VAL A 331 -28.70 1.30 1.71
C VAL A 331 -28.88 2.78 1.37
N ALA A 332 -29.79 3.13 0.47
CA ALA A 332 -29.97 4.50 -0.03
C ALA A 332 -30.28 5.51 1.07
N GLN A 333 -31.04 5.09 2.09
CA GLN A 333 -31.48 5.95 3.20
C GLN A 333 -30.53 5.96 4.40
N LEU A 334 -29.45 5.16 4.36
CA LEU A 334 -28.50 5.15 5.46
C LEU A 334 -27.66 6.45 5.47
N PRO A 335 -27.32 6.94 6.67
CA PRO A 335 -26.51 8.15 6.78
C PRO A 335 -25.15 7.93 6.11
N ARG A 336 -24.65 8.97 5.47
CA ARG A 336 -23.31 8.97 4.85
C ARG A 336 -22.37 9.79 5.70
N GLY A 337 -21.13 9.35 5.81
CA GLY A 337 -20.14 10.04 6.62
C GLY A 337 -18.73 9.89 6.07
N PHE A 338 -17.78 10.33 6.85
CA PHE A 338 -16.37 10.15 6.53
C PHE A 338 -15.90 8.77 7.02
N ALA A 339 -15.15 8.03 6.18
CA ALA A 339 -14.55 6.77 6.56
C ALA A 339 -13.04 6.79 6.33
N HIS A 340 -12.31 5.98 7.10
CA HIS A 340 -10.87 5.76 6.91
C HIS A 340 -10.59 4.89 5.67
N GLY A 341 -11.47 3.95 5.38
CA GLY A 341 -11.40 3.08 4.19
C GLY A 341 -10.41 1.92 4.30
N ASP A 342 -9.47 1.95 5.24
CA ASP A 342 -8.51 0.86 5.51
C ASP A 342 -8.27 0.71 7.02
N PHE A 343 -9.35 0.77 7.82
CA PHE A 343 -9.27 0.73 9.28
C PHE A 343 -9.07 -0.69 9.79
N PHE A 344 -7.85 -1.03 10.13
CA PHE A 344 -7.52 -2.32 10.72
C PHE A 344 -6.31 -2.20 11.66
N ARG A 345 -6.04 -3.26 12.43
CA ARG A 345 -4.97 -3.32 13.43
C ARG A 345 -3.62 -2.78 12.96
N GLY A 346 -3.25 -3.02 11.70
CA GLY A 346 -1.98 -2.58 11.12
C GLY A 346 -1.85 -1.07 11.03
N ASN A 347 -2.97 -0.34 11.01
CA ASN A 347 -3.03 1.11 10.90
C ASN A 347 -3.36 1.80 12.23
N LEU A 348 -3.40 1.03 13.35
CA LEU A 348 -3.66 1.55 14.69
C LEU A 348 -2.36 1.67 15.48
N LEU A 349 -2.27 2.71 16.31
CA LEU A 349 -1.21 2.90 17.29
C LEU A 349 -1.82 2.98 18.70
N VAL A 350 -1.17 2.34 19.66
CA VAL A 350 -1.63 2.29 21.06
C VAL A 350 -0.54 2.75 22.02
N VAL A 351 -0.97 3.44 23.09
CA VAL A 351 -0.14 3.84 24.23
C VAL A 351 -0.89 3.46 25.49
N GLY A 352 -0.26 2.75 26.40
CA GLY A 352 -0.88 2.38 27.68
C GLY A 352 -2.19 1.59 27.56
N GLY A 353 -2.36 0.81 26.48
CA GLY A 353 -3.59 0.04 26.23
C GLY A 353 -4.78 0.88 25.77
N ARG A 354 -4.55 2.08 25.26
CA ARG A 354 -5.55 2.99 24.67
C ARG A 354 -5.19 3.29 23.22
N LEU A 355 -6.19 3.54 22.36
CA LEU A 355 -5.96 4.07 21.03
C LEU A 355 -5.29 5.45 21.12
N ALA A 356 -4.13 5.59 20.50
CA ALA A 356 -3.33 6.82 20.49
C ALA A 356 -3.13 7.39 19.09
N GLY A 357 -3.43 6.61 18.04
CA GLY A 357 -3.28 7.09 16.67
C GLY A 357 -3.85 6.15 15.62
N VAL A 358 -4.25 6.75 14.51
CA VAL A 358 -4.69 6.06 13.29
C VAL A 358 -3.89 6.63 12.12
N VAL A 359 -3.23 5.75 11.35
CA VAL A 359 -2.33 6.12 10.26
C VAL A 359 -2.80 5.51 8.94
N ASP A 360 -2.25 5.98 7.82
CA ASP A 360 -2.50 5.45 6.48
C ASP A 360 -3.90 5.80 5.93
N TRP A 361 -4.08 7.10 5.68
CA TRP A 361 -5.35 7.72 5.29
C TRP A 361 -5.57 7.81 3.77
N ASP A 362 -4.84 7.08 2.96
CA ASP A 362 -4.88 7.18 1.50
C ASP A 362 -6.18 6.62 0.87
N ALA A 363 -6.90 5.77 1.61
CA ALA A 363 -8.22 5.24 1.25
C ALA A 363 -9.38 6.02 1.88
N ALA A 364 -9.09 7.07 2.67
CA ALA A 364 -10.11 7.81 3.41
C ALA A 364 -10.88 8.78 2.53
N GLY A 365 -12.13 9.04 2.91
CA GLY A 365 -12.95 10.01 2.20
C GLY A 365 -14.38 10.15 2.73
N PRO A 366 -15.08 11.21 2.25
CA PRO A 366 -16.48 11.50 2.61
C PRO A 366 -17.48 10.61 1.86
N GLY A 367 -18.75 10.75 2.20
CA GLY A 367 -19.87 10.13 1.49
C GLY A 367 -19.97 8.61 1.62
N ARG A 368 -19.23 8.02 2.55
CA ARG A 368 -19.13 6.56 2.71
C ARG A 368 -20.31 6.02 3.54
N LEU A 369 -20.66 4.77 3.26
CA LEU A 369 -21.64 4.04 4.06
C LEU A 369 -21.15 3.84 5.50
N PRO A 370 -22.06 3.75 6.47
CA PRO A 370 -21.69 3.43 7.85
C PRO A 370 -21.17 1.99 7.97
N LEU A 371 -20.50 1.70 9.05
CA LEU A 371 -19.94 0.38 9.40
C LEU A 371 -18.83 -0.16 8.50
N LEU A 372 -18.51 0.43 7.34
CA LEU A 372 -17.52 -0.15 6.44
C LEU A 372 -16.15 -0.34 7.12
N ASP A 373 -15.70 0.64 7.90
CA ASP A 373 -14.45 0.54 8.68
C ASP A 373 -14.52 -0.50 9.79
N LEU A 374 -15.68 -0.63 10.47
CA LEU A 374 -15.88 -1.68 11.47
C LEU A 374 -15.90 -3.07 10.83
N LEU A 375 -16.55 -3.21 9.68
CA LEU A 375 -16.52 -4.45 8.90
C LEU A 375 -15.10 -4.79 8.44
N HIS A 376 -14.32 -3.79 8.04
CA HIS A 376 -12.92 -4.00 7.68
C HIS A 376 -12.07 -4.44 8.87
N LEU A 377 -12.24 -3.84 10.03
CA LEU A 377 -11.58 -4.27 11.27
C LEU A 377 -11.93 -5.73 11.61
N ARG A 378 -13.20 -6.12 11.52
CA ARG A 378 -13.66 -7.49 11.76
C ARG A 378 -13.12 -8.47 10.71
N HIS A 379 -13.18 -8.09 9.44
CA HIS A 379 -12.65 -8.89 8.34
C HIS A 379 -11.17 -9.20 8.56
N MET A 380 -10.37 -8.17 8.81
CA MET A 380 -8.93 -8.30 8.98
C MET A 380 -8.53 -9.06 10.26
N ALA A 381 -9.39 -9.08 11.28
CA ALA A 381 -9.18 -9.90 12.48
C ALA A 381 -9.38 -11.40 12.21
N LYS A 382 -10.17 -11.78 11.20
CA LYS A 382 -10.45 -13.16 10.81
C LYS A 382 -9.65 -13.62 9.59
N HIS A 383 -9.09 -12.68 8.84
CA HIS A 383 -8.36 -12.96 7.63
C HIS A 383 -7.05 -13.69 7.94
N LEU A 384 -6.96 -14.95 7.52
CA LEU A 384 -5.76 -15.75 7.70
C LEU A 384 -4.71 -15.39 6.64
N PRO A 385 -3.42 -15.31 6.98
CA PRO A 385 -2.36 -14.94 6.04
C PRO A 385 -2.24 -15.85 4.80
N ALA A 386 -2.72 -17.09 4.91
CA ALA A 386 -2.70 -18.06 3.81
C ALA A 386 -3.88 -17.92 2.85
N ASP A 387 -5.02 -17.42 3.33
CA ASP A 387 -6.29 -17.36 2.60
C ASP A 387 -6.64 -15.90 2.33
N ARG A 388 -6.07 -15.35 1.28
CA ARG A 388 -6.32 -13.95 0.86
C ARG A 388 -7.60 -13.81 0.05
N ASP A 389 -8.54 -14.68 0.31
CA ASP A 389 -9.79 -14.74 -0.39
C ASP A 389 -10.82 -13.92 0.40
N TRP A 390 -10.96 -12.67 0.02
CA TRP A 390 -11.87 -11.70 0.63
C TRP A 390 -13.31 -12.21 0.64
N GLY A 391 -13.75 -12.80 -0.46
CA GLY A 391 -15.08 -13.37 -0.59
C GLY A 391 -15.32 -14.51 0.39
N LEU A 392 -14.39 -15.43 0.55
CA LEU A 392 -14.52 -16.51 1.52
C LEU A 392 -14.65 -15.99 2.96
N THR A 393 -13.86 -14.99 3.35
CA THR A 393 -13.97 -14.37 4.69
C THR A 393 -15.35 -13.70 4.87
N VAL A 394 -15.88 -13.06 3.84
CA VAL A 394 -17.23 -12.49 3.85
C VAL A 394 -18.28 -13.60 4.09
N VAL A 395 -18.22 -14.67 3.32
CA VAL A 395 -19.19 -15.79 3.41
C VAL A 395 -19.07 -16.55 4.73
N GLN A 396 -17.86 -16.83 5.19
CA GLN A 396 -17.63 -17.66 6.38
C GLN A 396 -17.78 -16.92 7.71
N HIS A 397 -17.58 -15.60 7.72
CA HIS A 397 -17.53 -14.83 8.96
C HIS A 397 -18.46 -13.62 9.01
N LEU A 398 -18.50 -12.79 7.96
CA LEU A 398 -19.27 -11.54 8.03
C LEU A 398 -20.77 -11.74 7.77
N LEU A 399 -21.16 -12.51 6.76
CA LEU A 399 -22.57 -12.81 6.50
C LEU A 399 -23.22 -13.59 7.64
N PRO A 400 -22.62 -14.67 8.21
CA PRO A 400 -23.19 -15.34 9.38
C PRO A 400 -23.33 -14.42 10.59
N TRP A 401 -22.36 -13.54 10.83
CA TRP A 401 -22.43 -12.53 11.89
C TRP A 401 -23.60 -11.55 11.67
N ALA A 402 -23.75 -11.04 10.44
CA ALA A 402 -24.85 -10.11 10.11
C ALA A 402 -26.22 -10.75 10.29
N ARG A 403 -26.40 -11.99 9.83
CA ARG A 403 -27.65 -12.78 9.92
C ARG A 403 -27.99 -13.15 11.36
N ALA A 404 -26.99 -13.38 12.21
CA ALA A 404 -27.20 -13.60 13.64
C ALA A 404 -27.60 -12.34 14.41
N GLY A 405 -27.49 -11.17 13.79
CA GLY A 405 -27.74 -9.87 14.40
C GLY A 405 -26.53 -9.26 15.11
N ALA A 406 -26.57 -7.96 15.33
CA ALA A 406 -25.49 -7.21 15.93
C ALA A 406 -25.21 -7.65 17.38
N ASP A 407 -23.94 -7.80 17.73
CA ASP A 407 -23.52 -7.86 19.13
C ASP A 407 -23.72 -6.50 19.83
N GLU A 408 -23.63 -6.47 21.17
CA GLU A 408 -23.91 -5.26 21.96
C GLU A 408 -22.99 -4.08 21.59
N LEU A 409 -21.72 -4.33 21.28
CA LEU A 409 -20.78 -3.29 20.84
C LEU A 409 -21.22 -2.69 19.51
N THR A 410 -21.60 -3.53 18.55
CA THR A 410 -22.08 -3.07 17.24
C THR A 410 -23.43 -2.34 17.37
N ARG A 411 -24.35 -2.82 18.22
CA ARG A 411 -25.61 -2.11 18.50
C ARG A 411 -25.35 -0.72 19.09
N GLY A 412 -24.41 -0.64 20.04
CA GLY A 412 -23.99 0.64 20.62
C GLY A 412 -23.45 1.61 19.58
N PHE A 413 -22.59 1.12 18.69
CA PHE A 413 -22.05 1.88 17.58
C PHE A 413 -23.13 2.35 16.61
N CYS A 414 -24.04 1.46 16.18
CA CYS A 414 -25.15 1.79 15.29
C CYS A 414 -26.08 2.86 15.88
N ARG A 415 -26.43 2.76 17.18
CA ARG A 415 -27.25 3.77 17.87
C ARG A 415 -26.60 5.16 17.79
N ARG A 416 -25.28 5.26 17.93
CA ARG A 416 -24.56 6.55 17.81
C ARG A 416 -24.65 7.13 16.40
N LEU A 417 -24.74 6.29 15.40
CA LEU A 417 -24.89 6.68 13.98
C LEU A 417 -26.36 6.88 13.56
N GLY A 418 -27.33 6.66 14.46
CA GLY A 418 -28.76 6.73 14.14
C GLY A 418 -29.24 5.59 13.23
N ILE A 419 -28.61 4.42 13.31
CA ILE A 419 -28.90 3.26 12.46
C ILE A 419 -29.58 2.16 13.28
N GLU A 420 -30.66 1.61 12.74
CA GLU A 420 -31.25 0.38 13.27
C GLU A 420 -30.52 -0.85 12.72
N PRO A 421 -29.79 -1.61 13.55
CA PRO A 421 -28.97 -2.71 13.08
C PRO A 421 -29.75 -4.01 12.91
N SER A 422 -30.79 -4.02 12.07
CA SER A 422 -31.51 -5.25 11.72
C SER A 422 -30.57 -6.22 10.98
N PRO A 423 -30.82 -7.55 11.04
CA PRO A 423 -30.06 -8.52 10.26
C PRO A 423 -30.00 -8.18 8.77
N THR A 424 -31.11 -7.73 8.18
CA THR A 424 -31.19 -7.30 6.77
C THR A 424 -30.30 -6.11 6.50
N THR A 425 -30.36 -5.06 7.34
CA THR A 425 -29.49 -3.88 7.19
C THR A 425 -28.01 -4.25 7.29
N LEU A 426 -27.66 -5.12 8.24
CA LEU A 426 -26.28 -5.57 8.42
C LEU A 426 -25.79 -6.41 7.23
N GLU A 427 -26.65 -7.29 6.70
CA GLU A 427 -26.33 -8.10 5.52
C GLU A 427 -26.08 -7.19 4.31
N SER A 428 -26.95 -6.21 4.05
CA SER A 428 -26.77 -5.23 2.97
C SER A 428 -25.46 -4.46 3.10
N LEU A 429 -25.09 -4.05 4.31
CA LEU A 429 -23.81 -3.37 4.57
C LEU A 429 -22.60 -4.29 4.38
N VAL A 430 -22.71 -5.58 4.72
CA VAL A 430 -21.64 -6.56 4.45
C VAL A 430 -21.45 -6.75 2.95
N VAL A 431 -22.55 -6.80 2.17
CA VAL A 431 -22.44 -6.93 0.71
C VAL A 431 -21.91 -5.64 0.07
N ALA A 432 -22.33 -4.47 0.56
CA ALA A 432 -21.74 -3.19 0.12
C ALA A 432 -20.24 -3.12 0.42
N TYR A 433 -19.82 -3.55 1.61
CA TYR A 433 -18.42 -3.68 1.99
C TYR A 433 -17.64 -4.60 1.05
N TRP A 434 -18.22 -5.76 0.70
CA TRP A 434 -17.60 -6.69 -0.24
C TRP A 434 -17.38 -6.05 -1.61
N LEU A 435 -18.39 -5.39 -2.19
CA LEU A 435 -18.27 -4.68 -3.48
C LEU A 435 -17.14 -3.65 -3.43
N GLU A 436 -17.15 -2.78 -2.44
CA GLU A 436 -16.15 -1.73 -2.29
C GLU A 436 -14.73 -2.29 -2.15
N ARG A 437 -14.54 -3.28 -1.27
CA ARG A 437 -13.19 -3.85 -1.04
C ARG A 437 -12.69 -4.65 -2.22
N LEU A 438 -13.54 -5.36 -2.93
CA LEU A 438 -13.15 -6.10 -4.11
C LEU A 438 -12.78 -5.16 -5.25
N ALA A 439 -13.55 -4.11 -5.48
CA ALA A 439 -13.24 -3.05 -6.46
C ALA A 439 -11.92 -2.34 -6.11
N TYR A 440 -11.69 -2.02 -4.82
CA TYR A 440 -10.42 -1.45 -4.36
C TYR A 440 -9.24 -2.39 -4.67
N GLN A 441 -9.39 -3.70 -4.41
CA GLN A 441 -8.36 -4.70 -4.71
C GLN A 441 -8.06 -4.76 -6.22
N LEU A 442 -9.08 -4.71 -7.06
CA LEU A 442 -8.93 -4.74 -8.51
C LEU A 442 -8.26 -3.48 -9.04
N ALA A 443 -8.68 -2.30 -8.55
CA ALA A 443 -8.08 -1.03 -8.95
C ALA A 443 -6.62 -0.89 -8.53
N THR A 444 -6.24 -1.52 -7.40
CA THR A 444 -4.89 -1.39 -6.84
C THR A 444 -3.95 -2.51 -7.30
N TYR A 445 -4.49 -3.71 -7.58
CA TYR A 445 -3.71 -4.93 -7.83
C TYR A 445 -4.23 -5.70 -9.06
N ALA A 446 -4.21 -5.06 -10.22
CA ALA A 446 -4.75 -5.57 -11.49
C ALA A 446 -4.29 -6.99 -11.89
N ASP A 447 -3.13 -7.44 -11.43
CA ASP A 447 -2.57 -8.76 -11.77
C ASP A 447 -3.33 -9.96 -11.19
N ARG A 448 -4.35 -9.74 -10.34
CA ARG A 448 -5.12 -10.82 -9.70
C ARG A 448 -6.30 -11.32 -10.53
N THR A 449 -6.65 -10.60 -11.58
CA THR A 449 -7.90 -10.74 -12.31
C THR A 449 -7.98 -11.94 -13.26
N GLU A 450 -6.86 -12.56 -13.60
CA GLU A 450 -6.84 -13.64 -14.60
C GLU A 450 -7.00 -15.06 -14.02
N ARG A 451 -7.44 -15.20 -12.74
CA ARG A 451 -7.55 -16.51 -12.09
C ARG A 451 -9.00 -16.89 -11.87
N GLU A 452 -9.41 -17.92 -12.55
CA GLU A 452 -10.73 -18.54 -12.32
C GLU A 452 -10.94 -18.91 -10.85
N VAL A 453 -9.93 -19.50 -10.19
CA VAL A 453 -9.98 -19.82 -8.76
C VAL A 453 -10.15 -18.56 -7.89
N TRP A 454 -9.54 -17.43 -8.28
CA TRP A 454 -9.72 -16.18 -7.55
C TRP A 454 -11.14 -15.62 -7.71
N LEU A 455 -11.70 -15.68 -8.92
CA LEU A 455 -13.09 -15.29 -9.19
C LEU A 455 -14.07 -16.19 -8.43
N GLU A 456 -13.87 -17.50 -8.48
CA GLU A 456 -14.69 -18.45 -7.73
C GLU A 456 -14.76 -18.09 -6.24
N ARG A 457 -13.62 -17.88 -5.58
CA ARG A 457 -13.53 -17.63 -4.13
C ARG A 457 -13.95 -16.21 -3.72
N ASN A 458 -13.76 -15.22 -4.59
CA ASN A 458 -14.01 -13.83 -4.25
C ASN A 458 -15.32 -13.28 -4.81
N VAL A 459 -15.86 -13.89 -5.87
CA VAL A 459 -17.10 -13.46 -6.52
C VAL A 459 -18.19 -14.53 -6.36
N ASP A 460 -17.98 -15.75 -6.91
CA ASP A 460 -19.03 -16.77 -6.99
C ASP A 460 -19.52 -17.22 -5.62
N GLU A 461 -18.61 -17.42 -4.66
CA GLU A 461 -18.97 -17.81 -3.30
C GLU A 461 -19.91 -16.78 -2.64
N VAL A 462 -19.61 -15.48 -2.84
CA VAL A 462 -20.46 -14.42 -2.28
C VAL A 462 -21.79 -14.35 -3.02
N LEU A 463 -21.78 -14.39 -4.36
CA LEU A 463 -23.01 -14.37 -5.16
C LEU A 463 -23.96 -15.53 -4.77
N ARG A 464 -23.43 -16.75 -4.59
CA ARG A 464 -24.23 -17.90 -4.10
C ARG A 464 -24.80 -17.66 -2.71
N ALA A 465 -23.99 -17.12 -1.79
CA ALA A 465 -24.42 -16.88 -0.41
C ALA A 465 -25.47 -15.78 -0.25
N VAL A 466 -25.53 -14.80 -1.17
CA VAL A 466 -26.49 -13.70 -1.14
C VAL A 466 -27.72 -13.92 -2.04
N ALA A 467 -27.70 -14.98 -2.88
CA ALA A 467 -28.85 -15.42 -3.66
C ALA A 467 -29.74 -16.43 -2.89
N ALA A 468 -29.18 -17.10 -1.87
CA ALA A 468 -29.84 -18.03 -0.98
C ALA A 468 -30.59 -17.31 0.15
#